data_72fa0ad71c710e2fffb8cf378836ef94
#
_entry.id   72fa0ad71c710e2fffb8cf378836ef94
#
_cell.length_a   1.000
_cell.length_b   1.000
_cell.length_c   1.000
_cell.angle_alpha   90.00
_cell.angle_beta   90.00
_cell.angle_gamma   90.00
#
_symmetry.space_group_name_H-M   'P 1'
#
loop_
_entity.id
_entity.type
_entity.pdbx_description
1 polymer ?
#
loop_
_entity_poly.entity_id
_entity_poly.type
_entity_poly.pdbx_seq_one_letter_code
_entity_poly.pdbx_strand_id
1 'polypeptide(L)'
;MDTVKRKAGKRAIRTVVPMLFLLLASCLHAQDRQYKFRLIDASDGLSDGQIRSLTMTEEGCIAIKTGFILNIYNGATFDRFPYDKTRKYIWAYDRPPKEYYDREGRMWLKELGYLLLLDMKSGQYDYSVSEVLASMGINQRLKNLFIDDYKNYWFVTEDNTVSFYDVE
;
A
#
# COMPACT_ATOMS: atom_id res chain seq x y z
N MET A 1 5.13 70.49 20.68
CA MET A 1 4.04 69.60 20.17
C MET A 1 4.52 68.17 19.84
N ASP A 2 5.83 67.89 19.86
CA ASP A 2 6.38 66.57 19.43
C ASP A 2 6.48 65.48 20.53
N THR A 3 6.48 65.86 21.80
CA THR A 3 6.64 64.88 22.91
C THR A 3 5.39 64.06 23.20
N VAL A 4 4.20 64.57 22.86
CA VAL A 4 2.90 63.84 23.07
C VAL A 4 2.72 62.76 22.03
N LYS A 5 3.10 62.99 20.77
CA LYS A 5 3.01 61.98 19.69
C LYS A 5 3.93 60.78 19.94
N ARG A 6 5.14 60.97 20.49
CA ARG A 6 6.07 59.88 20.83
C ARG A 6 5.59 58.97 21.98
N LYS A 7 4.86 59.52 22.96
CA LYS A 7 4.28 58.73 24.08
C LYS A 7 3.09 57.87 23.63
N ALA A 8 2.27 58.36 22.71
CA ALA A 8 1.11 57.60 22.17
C ALA A 8 1.58 56.40 21.32
N GLY A 9 2.59 56.56 20.46
CA GLY A 9 3.15 55.45 19.66
C GLY A 9 3.79 54.35 20.49
N LYS A 10 4.52 54.71 21.57
CA LYS A 10 5.10 53.69 22.47
C LYS A 10 4.07 52.95 23.33
N ARG A 11 2.92 53.54 23.62
CA ARG A 11 1.80 52.87 24.31
C ARG A 11 1.06 51.93 23.38
N ALA A 12 0.83 52.29 22.09
CA ALA A 12 0.18 51.45 21.12
C ALA A 12 1.03 50.19 20.80
N ILE A 13 2.35 50.34 20.63
CA ILE A 13 3.24 49.18 20.41
C ILE A 13 3.25 48.23 21.62
N ARG A 14 3.17 48.77 22.84
CA ARG A 14 3.18 47.98 24.10
C ARG A 14 1.95 47.11 24.26
N THR A 15 0.82 47.47 23.66
CA THR A 15 -0.43 46.68 23.69
C THR A 15 -0.60 45.78 22.46
N VAL A 16 -0.14 46.21 21.30
CA VAL A 16 -0.30 45.45 20.06
C VAL A 16 0.62 44.22 20.03
N VAL A 17 1.85 44.32 20.51
CA VAL A 17 2.81 43.22 20.56
C VAL A 17 2.32 42.02 21.40
N PRO A 18 1.86 42.17 22.64
CA PRO A 18 1.36 41.03 23.40
C PRO A 18 0.04 40.48 22.83
N MET A 19 -0.79 41.29 22.19
CA MET A 19 -2.02 40.84 21.55
C MET A 19 -1.71 40.00 20.29
N LEU A 20 -0.68 40.36 19.54
CA LEU A 20 -0.20 39.58 18.39
C LEU A 20 0.42 38.24 18.86
N PHE A 21 1.12 38.25 19.99
CA PHE A 21 1.67 37.03 20.59
C PHE A 21 0.58 36.07 21.09
N LEU A 22 -0.50 36.59 21.65
CA LEU A 22 -1.67 35.81 22.05
C LEU A 22 -2.40 35.21 20.86
N LEU A 23 -2.54 35.93 19.76
CA LEU A 23 -3.10 35.42 18.50
C LEU A 23 -2.24 34.32 17.89
N LEU A 24 -0.92 34.48 17.86
CA LEU A 24 0.02 33.46 17.40
C LEU A 24 0.00 32.21 18.30
N ALA A 25 -0.08 32.37 19.60
CA ALA A 25 -0.20 31.25 20.56
C ALA A 25 -1.50 30.46 20.38
N SER A 26 -2.62 31.14 20.04
CA SER A 26 -3.88 30.45 19.72
C SER A 26 -3.84 29.60 18.49
N CYS A 27 -3.07 29.99 17.47
CA CYS A 27 -2.87 29.20 16.25
C CYS A 27 -2.05 27.92 16.48
N LEU A 28 -1.16 27.92 17.46
CA LEU A 28 -0.33 26.75 17.79
C LEU A 28 -1.10 25.62 18.49
N HIS A 29 -2.24 25.90 19.09
CA HIS A 29 -3.10 24.90 19.76
C HIS A 29 -4.14 24.25 18.84
N ALA A 30 -4.23 24.67 17.57
CA ALA A 30 -5.26 24.21 16.64
C ALA A 30 -4.90 22.89 15.90
N GLN A 31 -3.82 22.20 16.28
CA GLN A 31 -3.35 20.99 15.60
C GLN A 31 -3.46 19.72 16.46
N ASP A 32 -4.44 19.61 17.33
CA ASP A 32 -4.79 18.31 17.90
C ASP A 32 -5.50 17.48 16.82
N ARG A 33 -4.70 16.71 16.04
CA ARG A 33 -5.26 15.69 15.15
C ARG A 33 -5.89 14.61 16.01
N GLN A 34 -7.18 14.69 16.23
CA GLN A 34 -7.94 13.60 16.84
C GLN A 34 -7.97 12.44 15.82
N TYR A 35 -7.16 11.43 16.06
CA TYR A 35 -7.25 10.17 15.34
C TYR A 35 -8.55 9.46 15.74
N LYS A 36 -9.41 9.20 14.77
CA LYS A 36 -10.60 8.36 14.96
C LYS A 36 -10.26 6.95 14.52
N PHE A 37 -10.32 6.02 15.44
CA PHE A 37 -10.16 4.60 15.13
C PHE A 37 -11.54 4.01 14.87
N ARG A 38 -11.65 3.18 13.83
CA ARG A 38 -12.80 2.35 13.52
C ARG A 38 -12.32 0.92 13.40
N LEU A 39 -12.99 0.01 14.10
CA LEU A 39 -12.82 -1.41 13.88
C LEU A 39 -13.50 -1.76 12.56
N ILE A 40 -12.82 -2.54 11.72
CA ILE A 40 -13.36 -3.09 10.48
C ILE A 40 -13.25 -4.61 10.59
N ASP A 41 -14.37 -5.30 10.48
CA ASP A 41 -14.45 -6.74 10.65
C ASP A 41 -15.39 -7.40 9.61
N ALA A 42 -15.76 -8.67 9.86
CA ALA A 42 -16.64 -9.41 8.98
C ALA A 42 -18.05 -8.80 8.85
N SER A 43 -18.51 -8.03 9.83
CA SER A 43 -19.83 -7.34 9.76
C SER A 43 -19.80 -6.16 8.79
N ASP A 44 -18.61 -5.57 8.54
CA ASP A 44 -18.39 -4.54 7.52
C ASP A 44 -18.17 -5.14 6.12
N GLY A 45 -18.01 -6.46 6.01
CA GLY A 45 -17.82 -7.14 4.73
C GLY A 45 -16.44 -7.78 4.51
N LEU A 46 -15.53 -7.72 5.49
CA LEU A 46 -14.26 -8.43 5.41
C LEU A 46 -14.51 -9.95 5.38
N SER A 47 -13.78 -10.70 4.58
CA SER A 47 -14.03 -12.13 4.38
C SER A 47 -13.66 -13.00 5.57
N ASP A 48 -12.68 -12.58 6.39
CA ASP A 48 -12.16 -13.30 7.56
C ASP A 48 -11.41 -12.33 8.47
N GLY A 49 -11.42 -12.57 9.77
CA GLY A 49 -10.67 -11.79 10.76
C GLY A 49 -9.17 -12.13 10.84
N GLN A 50 -8.71 -13.21 10.19
CA GLN A 50 -7.28 -13.56 10.15
C GLN A 50 -6.58 -12.83 9.02
N ILE A 51 -6.05 -11.65 9.33
CA ILE A 51 -5.29 -10.84 8.37
C ILE A 51 -3.87 -11.41 8.23
N ARG A 52 -3.43 -11.65 6.99
CA ARG A 52 -2.08 -12.11 6.64
C ARG A 52 -1.19 -11.00 6.14
N SER A 53 -1.72 -10.12 5.31
CA SER A 53 -1.01 -8.95 4.80
C SER A 53 -1.96 -7.79 4.55
N LEU A 54 -1.40 -6.59 4.55
CA LEU A 54 -2.04 -5.33 4.20
C LEU A 54 -1.12 -4.58 3.25
N THR A 55 -1.64 -4.15 2.11
CA THR A 55 -0.91 -3.28 1.19
C THR A 55 -1.87 -2.24 0.59
N MET A 56 -1.32 -1.16 0.08
CA MET A 56 -2.12 -0.15 -0.61
C MET A 56 -2.07 -0.41 -2.12
N THR A 57 -3.22 -0.33 -2.78
CA THR A 57 -3.31 -0.41 -4.24
C THR A 57 -2.86 0.90 -4.89
N GLU A 58 -2.59 0.89 -6.20
CA GLU A 58 -2.22 2.10 -6.94
C GLU A 58 -3.36 3.13 -6.96
N GLU A 59 -4.61 2.67 -6.89
CA GLU A 59 -5.82 3.51 -6.81
C GLU A 59 -6.08 4.05 -5.38
N GLY A 60 -5.20 3.73 -4.42
CA GLY A 60 -5.33 4.19 -3.03
C GLY A 60 -6.31 3.38 -2.18
N CYS A 61 -6.79 2.23 -2.67
CA CYS A 61 -7.55 1.27 -1.88
C CYS A 61 -6.63 0.44 -0.96
N ILE A 62 -7.20 -0.25 0.00
CA ILE A 62 -6.45 -1.16 0.87
C ILE A 62 -6.70 -2.61 0.43
N ALA A 63 -5.66 -3.28 -0.01
CA ALA A 63 -5.67 -4.71 -0.25
C ALA A 63 -5.42 -5.46 1.06
N ILE A 64 -6.38 -6.26 1.48
CA ILE A 64 -6.37 -7.02 2.73
C ILE A 64 -6.40 -8.50 2.38
N LYS A 65 -5.29 -9.18 2.56
CA LYS A 65 -5.21 -10.62 2.36
C LYS A 65 -5.63 -11.34 3.65
N THR A 66 -6.63 -12.17 3.54
CA THR A 66 -7.04 -13.12 4.58
C THR A 66 -6.57 -14.54 4.24
N GLY A 67 -7.10 -15.57 4.87
CA GLY A 67 -6.67 -16.96 4.65
C GLY A 67 -6.63 -17.38 3.19
N PHE A 68 -7.71 -17.14 2.42
CA PHE A 68 -7.86 -17.60 1.03
C PHE A 68 -8.53 -16.58 0.12
N ILE A 69 -8.73 -15.36 0.59
CA ILE A 69 -9.42 -14.31 -0.14
C ILE A 69 -8.60 -13.03 -0.05
N LEU A 70 -8.37 -12.41 -1.20
CA LEU A 70 -7.95 -11.03 -1.26
C LEU A 70 -9.19 -10.15 -1.20
N ASN A 71 -9.19 -9.18 -0.30
CA ASN A 71 -10.25 -8.18 -0.15
C ASN A 71 -9.66 -6.83 -0.54
N ILE A 72 -10.32 -6.09 -1.39
CA ILE A 72 -9.97 -4.70 -1.71
C ILE A 72 -11.00 -3.78 -1.05
N TYR A 73 -10.52 -2.95 -0.14
CA TYR A 73 -11.36 -1.99 0.58
C TYR A 73 -11.15 -0.58 0.03
N ASN A 74 -12.22 0.02 -0.48
CA ASN A 74 -12.21 1.35 -1.09
C ASN A 74 -12.57 2.50 -0.11
N GLY A 75 -12.63 2.19 1.20
CA GLY A 75 -13.08 3.13 2.23
C GLY A 75 -14.54 2.97 2.63
N ALA A 76 -15.36 2.26 1.85
CA ALA A 76 -16.79 2.04 2.09
C ALA A 76 -17.18 0.56 2.00
N THR A 77 -16.74 -0.14 0.96
CA THR A 77 -17.13 -1.52 0.64
C THR A 77 -15.92 -2.39 0.36
N PHE A 78 -16.14 -3.70 0.37
CA PHE A 78 -15.15 -4.71 0.04
C PHE A 78 -15.48 -5.40 -1.28
N ASP A 79 -14.53 -5.40 -2.22
CA ASP A 79 -14.49 -6.34 -3.33
C ASP A 79 -13.68 -7.56 -2.92
N ARG A 80 -14.18 -8.76 -3.20
CA ARG A 80 -13.60 -10.02 -2.75
C ARG A 80 -13.15 -10.85 -3.94
N PHE A 81 -11.91 -11.32 -3.90
CA PHE A 81 -11.27 -12.10 -4.95
C PHE A 81 -10.85 -13.47 -4.40
N PRO A 82 -11.77 -14.47 -4.37
CA PRO A 82 -11.43 -15.83 -4.00
C PRO A 82 -10.66 -16.51 -5.14
N TYR A 83 -9.61 -17.26 -4.82
CA TYR A 83 -8.87 -18.03 -5.80
C TYR A 83 -9.13 -19.53 -5.68
N ASP A 84 -8.92 -20.24 -6.80
CA ASP A 84 -8.98 -21.71 -6.83
C ASP A 84 -7.73 -22.29 -6.15
N LYS A 85 -7.93 -22.96 -5.01
CA LYS A 85 -6.85 -23.55 -4.20
C LYS A 85 -6.11 -24.69 -4.93
N THR A 86 -6.69 -25.27 -5.96
CA THR A 86 -6.09 -26.36 -6.74
C THR A 86 -5.22 -25.86 -7.88
N ARG A 87 -5.38 -24.58 -8.30
CA ARG A 87 -4.71 -23.94 -9.41
C ARG A 87 -3.81 -22.84 -8.92
N LYS A 88 -2.54 -23.14 -8.63
CA LYS A 88 -1.55 -22.18 -8.17
C LYS A 88 -0.15 -22.58 -8.62
N TYR A 89 0.69 -21.59 -8.86
CA TYR A 89 2.10 -21.84 -9.12
C TYR A 89 2.81 -22.20 -7.82
N ILE A 90 3.39 -23.39 -7.74
CA ILE A 90 4.11 -23.87 -6.54
C ILE A 90 5.58 -23.52 -6.68
N TRP A 91 6.13 -22.89 -5.62
CA TRP A 91 7.52 -22.47 -5.54
C TRP A 91 8.12 -22.69 -4.15
N ALA A 92 9.43 -22.43 -4.01
CA ALA A 92 10.15 -22.63 -2.74
C ALA A 92 10.19 -21.39 -1.84
N TYR A 93 9.28 -20.43 -2.03
CA TYR A 93 9.24 -19.21 -1.21
C TYR A 93 8.78 -19.51 0.22
N ASP A 94 9.60 -19.13 1.20
CA ASP A 94 9.45 -19.43 2.64
C ASP A 94 9.41 -18.17 3.52
N ARG A 95 9.21 -16.99 2.91
CA ARG A 95 9.15 -15.70 3.60
C ARG A 95 7.71 -15.25 3.80
N PRO A 96 7.48 -14.21 4.66
CA PRO A 96 6.15 -13.62 4.82
C PRO A 96 5.53 -13.21 3.49
N PRO A 97 4.20 -13.31 3.36
CA PRO A 97 3.47 -12.87 2.17
C PRO A 97 3.79 -11.44 1.78
N LYS A 98 3.83 -11.18 0.48
CA LYS A 98 4.04 -9.84 -0.07
C LYS A 98 3.35 -9.71 -1.42
N GLU A 99 2.78 -8.54 -1.67
CA GLU A 99 2.10 -8.20 -2.91
C GLU A 99 2.95 -7.19 -3.71
N TYR A 100 2.90 -7.34 -5.04
CA TYR A 100 3.50 -6.39 -5.98
C TYR A 100 2.52 -6.09 -7.10
N TYR A 101 2.50 -4.84 -7.55
CA TYR A 101 1.82 -4.43 -8.78
C TYR A 101 2.83 -4.36 -9.91
N ASP A 102 2.46 -4.92 -11.07
CA ASP A 102 3.24 -4.77 -12.29
C ASP A 102 2.72 -3.64 -13.19
N ARG A 103 3.38 -3.44 -14.32
CA ARG A 103 3.02 -2.39 -15.29
C ARG A 103 1.72 -2.68 -16.05
N GLU A 104 1.32 -3.95 -16.16
CA GLU A 104 0.10 -4.38 -16.84
C GLU A 104 -1.16 -4.26 -15.94
N GLY A 105 -1.00 -3.81 -14.70
CA GLY A 105 -2.08 -3.67 -13.73
C GLY A 105 -2.47 -4.99 -13.09
N ARG A 106 -1.54 -5.94 -13.02
CA ARG A 106 -1.74 -7.21 -12.32
C ARG A 106 -1.11 -7.15 -10.95
N MET A 107 -1.68 -7.88 -10.01
CA MET A 107 -1.15 -8.07 -8.67
C MET A 107 -0.52 -9.46 -8.54
N TRP A 108 0.78 -9.48 -8.25
CA TRP A 108 1.55 -10.68 -7.92
C TRP A 108 1.45 -10.93 -6.41
N LEU A 109 0.75 -11.98 -6.02
CA LEU A 109 0.52 -12.36 -4.63
C LEU A 109 1.52 -13.45 -4.24
N LYS A 110 2.59 -13.06 -3.57
CA LYS A 110 3.61 -13.97 -3.04
C LYS A 110 3.11 -14.58 -1.74
N GLU A 111 2.93 -15.87 -1.74
CA GLU A 111 2.48 -16.64 -0.58
C GLU A 111 3.51 -17.69 -0.20
N LEU A 112 3.45 -18.14 1.04
CA LEU A 112 4.28 -19.25 1.51
C LEU A 112 4.01 -20.51 0.68
N GLY A 113 4.98 -20.90 -0.13
CA GLY A 113 4.93 -22.08 -0.99
C GLY A 113 4.12 -21.93 -2.28
N TYR A 114 3.49 -20.80 -2.57
CA TYR A 114 2.79 -20.60 -3.84
C TYR A 114 2.73 -19.13 -4.26
N LEU A 115 2.53 -18.91 -5.56
CA LEU A 115 2.39 -17.62 -6.21
C LEU A 115 1.08 -17.58 -6.98
N LEU A 116 0.38 -16.45 -6.89
CA LEU A 116 -0.83 -16.16 -7.65
C LEU A 116 -0.65 -14.87 -8.43
N LEU A 117 -1.33 -14.78 -9.54
CA LEU A 117 -1.38 -13.59 -10.39
C LEU A 117 -2.83 -13.18 -10.57
N LEU A 118 -3.18 -11.97 -10.12
CA LEU A 118 -4.53 -11.41 -10.23
C LEU A 118 -4.50 -10.24 -11.20
N ASP A 119 -5.29 -10.29 -12.25
CA ASP A 119 -5.60 -9.15 -13.09
C ASP A 119 -6.59 -8.26 -12.34
N MET A 120 -6.13 -7.09 -11.89
CA MET A 120 -6.94 -6.16 -11.09
C MET A 120 -8.06 -5.50 -11.90
N LYS A 121 -7.90 -5.43 -13.23
CA LYS A 121 -8.90 -4.82 -14.11
C LYS A 121 -10.10 -5.72 -14.36
N SER A 122 -9.85 -7.01 -14.58
CA SER A 122 -10.92 -8.01 -14.79
C SER A 122 -11.38 -8.64 -13.49
N GLY A 123 -10.59 -8.57 -12.41
CA GLY A 123 -10.84 -9.26 -11.15
C GLY A 123 -10.64 -10.77 -11.24
N GLN A 124 -9.94 -11.26 -12.27
CA GLN A 124 -9.74 -12.69 -12.51
C GLN A 124 -8.30 -13.10 -12.22
N TYR A 125 -8.14 -14.29 -11.61
CA TYR A 125 -6.83 -14.89 -11.44
C TYR A 125 -6.35 -15.51 -12.75
N ASP A 126 -5.12 -15.14 -13.13
CA ASP A 126 -4.40 -15.85 -14.19
C ASP A 126 -3.64 -17.03 -13.57
N TYR A 127 -4.05 -18.23 -13.94
CA TYR A 127 -3.42 -19.46 -13.46
C TYR A 127 -2.30 -19.97 -14.40
N SER A 128 -2.01 -19.25 -15.46
CA SER A 128 -0.91 -19.56 -16.41
C SER A 128 0.41 -18.90 -16.01
N VAL A 129 0.67 -18.75 -14.71
CA VAL A 129 1.89 -18.09 -14.18
C VAL A 129 3.17 -18.66 -14.81
N SER A 130 3.24 -19.97 -15.06
CA SER A 130 4.40 -20.60 -15.72
C SER A 130 4.62 -20.07 -17.15
N GLU A 131 3.53 -19.83 -17.89
CA GLU A 131 3.59 -19.31 -19.25
C GLU A 131 4.00 -17.83 -19.25
N VAL A 132 3.47 -17.05 -18.29
CA VAL A 132 3.87 -15.65 -18.08
C VAL A 132 5.37 -15.57 -17.77
N LEU A 133 5.88 -16.41 -16.88
CA LEU A 133 7.31 -16.46 -16.55
C LEU A 133 8.15 -16.89 -17.75
N ALA A 134 7.70 -17.89 -18.53
CA ALA A 134 8.38 -18.35 -19.75
C ALA A 134 8.46 -17.24 -20.80
N SER A 135 7.43 -16.40 -20.94
CA SER A 135 7.45 -15.25 -21.86
C SER A 135 8.50 -14.19 -21.46
N MET A 136 8.87 -14.14 -20.18
CA MET A 136 9.97 -13.31 -19.64
C MET A 136 11.34 -14.03 -19.68
N GLY A 137 11.42 -15.20 -20.30
CA GLY A 137 12.64 -16.00 -20.39
C GLY A 137 12.95 -16.85 -19.14
N ILE A 138 12.04 -16.92 -18.18
CA ILE A 138 12.20 -17.71 -16.95
C ILE A 138 11.56 -19.08 -17.15
N ASN A 139 12.40 -20.07 -17.45
CA ASN A 139 11.96 -21.46 -17.65
C ASN A 139 12.28 -22.38 -16.46
N GLN A 140 13.01 -21.86 -15.49
CA GLN A 140 13.34 -22.56 -14.25
C GLN A 140 12.33 -22.23 -13.15
N ARG A 141 12.26 -23.12 -12.17
CA ARG A 141 11.42 -22.91 -11.01
C ARG A 141 11.92 -21.75 -10.17
N LEU A 142 11.01 -20.86 -9.79
CA LEU A 142 11.33 -19.69 -8.98
C LEU A 142 11.51 -20.07 -7.50
N LYS A 143 12.45 -19.38 -6.86
CA LYS A 143 12.64 -19.32 -5.42
C LYS A 143 12.14 -17.98 -4.86
N ASN A 144 12.27 -16.90 -5.63
CA ASN A 144 11.81 -15.57 -5.21
C ASN A 144 11.53 -14.68 -6.43
N LEU A 145 10.70 -13.66 -6.20
CA LEU A 145 10.33 -12.61 -7.13
C LEU A 145 10.35 -11.29 -6.38
N PHE A 146 10.87 -10.24 -7.02
CA PHE A 146 10.76 -8.86 -6.57
C PHE A 146 10.41 -8.00 -7.79
N ILE A 147 9.52 -7.03 -7.61
CA ILE A 147 9.21 -6.00 -8.61
C ILE A 147 9.60 -4.67 -7.97
N ASP A 148 10.47 -3.92 -8.66
CA ASP A 148 10.99 -2.64 -8.17
C ASP A 148 10.01 -1.48 -8.43
N ASP A 149 10.38 -0.27 -8.00
CA ASP A 149 9.54 0.93 -8.14
C ASP A 149 9.39 1.37 -9.61
N TYR A 150 10.28 0.91 -10.50
CA TYR A 150 10.20 1.11 -11.95
C TYR A 150 9.38 0.03 -12.66
N LYS A 151 8.85 -0.95 -11.87
CA LYS A 151 8.08 -2.11 -12.34
C LYS A 151 8.91 -3.16 -13.08
N ASN A 152 10.23 -3.13 -12.95
CA ASN A 152 11.09 -4.17 -13.47
C ASN A 152 11.08 -5.39 -12.55
N TYR A 153 11.30 -6.56 -13.13
CA TYR A 153 11.26 -7.81 -12.40
C TYR A 153 12.66 -8.31 -12.07
N TRP A 154 12.81 -8.79 -10.86
CA TRP A 154 13.98 -9.48 -10.35
C TRP A 154 13.56 -10.88 -9.93
N PHE A 155 14.12 -11.89 -10.56
CA PHE A 155 13.83 -13.29 -10.31
C PHE A 155 15.00 -13.96 -9.64
N VAL A 156 14.73 -14.84 -8.69
CA VAL A 156 15.70 -15.77 -8.11
C VAL A 156 15.18 -17.17 -8.36
N THR A 157 15.94 -17.99 -9.04
CA THR A 157 15.61 -19.39 -9.36
C THR A 157 16.11 -20.35 -8.28
N GLU A 158 15.68 -21.61 -8.30
CA GLU A 158 16.07 -22.60 -7.27
C GLU A 158 17.58 -22.88 -7.25
N ASP A 159 18.28 -22.72 -8.35
CA ASP A 159 19.74 -22.80 -8.45
C ASP A 159 20.47 -21.53 -7.96
N ASN A 160 19.73 -20.57 -7.39
CA ASN A 160 20.20 -19.26 -6.93
C ASN A 160 20.72 -18.32 -8.02
N THR A 161 20.35 -18.54 -9.28
CA THR A 161 20.59 -17.59 -10.36
C THR A 161 19.65 -16.38 -10.16
N VAL A 162 20.20 -15.18 -10.33
CA VAL A 162 19.45 -13.92 -10.31
C VAL A 162 19.29 -13.44 -11.75
N SER A 163 18.06 -13.20 -12.17
CA SER A 163 17.72 -12.66 -13.49
C SER A 163 16.96 -11.34 -13.34
N PHE A 164 17.24 -10.42 -14.22
CA PHE A 164 16.57 -9.12 -14.32
C PHE A 164 15.80 -9.05 -15.63
N TYR A 165 14.56 -8.61 -15.56
CA TYR A 165 13.70 -8.37 -16.73
C TYR A 165 13.26 -6.91 -16.72
N ASP A 166 13.72 -6.17 -17.74
CA ASP A 166 13.37 -4.77 -17.98
C ASP A 166 12.05 -4.72 -18.76
N VAL A 167 11.13 -3.86 -18.33
CA VAL A 167 9.79 -3.70 -18.95
C VAL A 167 9.72 -2.44 -19.83
N GLU A 168 10.87 -1.84 -20.22
CA GLU A 168 10.88 -0.69 -21.16
C GLU A 168 10.29 -1.00 -22.53
#